data_00cd57d748870a44f3fcc2603561e3ac
#
_entry.id   00cd57d748870a44f3fcc2603561e3ac
#
_cell.length_a   1.000
_cell.length_b   1.000
_cell.length_c   1.000
_cell.angle_alpha   90.00
_cell.angle_beta   90.00
_cell.angle_gamma   90.00
#
_symmetry.space_group_name_H-M   'P 1'
#
loop_
_entity.id
_entity.type
_entity.pdbx_description
1 polymer ?
#
loop_
_entity_poly.entity_id
_entity_poly.type
_entity_poly.pdbx_seq_one_letter_code
_entity_poly.pdbx_strand_id
1 'polypeptide(L)'
;MNSALLVILVFLLVSLYLGIRARRGKQMNLEQWATGGRSFGTLFVFLLSAGEIYTTFTFLGGSGWAYGKGGPTLYILWYGSLAYVLSYWLLPAIWRYAKEHKLLSQSDFFAKKYNSPALGVLVSIIGI
;
A
#
# COMPACT_ATOMS: atom_id res chain seq x y z
N MET A 1 -25.45 -16.84 -17.15
CA MET A 1 -24.47 -16.28 -16.21
C MET A 1 -24.13 -14.89 -16.71
N ASN A 2 -24.21 -13.87 -15.86
CA ASN A 2 -24.00 -12.49 -16.30
C ASN A 2 -22.52 -12.31 -16.70
N SER A 3 -22.23 -11.74 -17.88
CA SER A 3 -20.86 -11.57 -18.39
C SER A 3 -19.94 -10.86 -17.39
N ALA A 4 -20.48 -9.89 -16.63
CA ALA A 4 -19.73 -9.20 -15.57
C ALA A 4 -19.29 -10.16 -14.44
N LEU A 5 -20.17 -11.05 -14.00
CA LEU A 5 -19.85 -12.05 -12.98
C LEU A 5 -18.76 -13.03 -13.47
N LEU A 6 -18.79 -13.40 -14.73
CA LEU A 6 -17.78 -14.27 -15.32
C LEU A 6 -16.39 -13.60 -15.31
N VAL A 7 -16.31 -12.34 -15.70
CA VAL A 7 -15.04 -11.57 -15.67
C VAL A 7 -14.49 -11.46 -14.25
N ILE A 8 -15.35 -11.16 -13.27
CA ILE A 8 -14.95 -11.08 -11.86
C ILE A 8 -14.42 -12.44 -11.38
N LEU A 9 -15.14 -13.53 -11.68
CA LEU A 9 -14.74 -14.88 -11.27
C LEU A 9 -13.39 -15.28 -11.87
N VAL A 10 -13.17 -15.03 -13.17
CA VAL A 10 -11.91 -15.31 -13.84
C VAL A 10 -10.76 -14.52 -13.20
N PHE A 11 -10.98 -13.23 -12.92
CA PHE A 11 -9.97 -12.39 -12.28
C PHE A 11 -9.61 -12.89 -10.87
N LEU A 12 -10.60 -13.29 -10.07
CA LEU A 12 -10.38 -13.86 -8.74
C LEU A 12 -9.61 -15.18 -8.81
N LEU A 13 -9.96 -16.08 -9.73
CA LEU A 13 -9.26 -17.36 -9.90
C LEU A 13 -7.81 -17.16 -10.35
N VAL A 14 -7.56 -16.24 -11.28
CA VAL A 14 -6.20 -15.90 -11.73
C VAL A 14 -5.38 -15.32 -10.58
N SER A 15 -5.95 -14.40 -9.81
CA SER A 15 -5.27 -13.79 -8.66
C SER A 15 -4.94 -14.83 -7.58
N LEU A 16 -5.88 -15.73 -7.27
CA LEU A 16 -5.68 -16.84 -6.34
C LEU A 16 -4.58 -17.80 -6.82
N TYR A 17 -4.63 -18.19 -8.09
CA TYR A 17 -3.63 -19.05 -8.70
C TYR A 17 -2.22 -18.43 -8.63
N LEU A 18 -2.08 -17.16 -8.97
CA LEU A 18 -0.81 -16.43 -8.89
C LEU A 18 -0.31 -16.35 -7.45
N GLY A 19 -1.19 -16.09 -6.47
CA GLY A 19 -0.84 -16.08 -5.05
C GLY A 19 -0.32 -17.43 -4.56
N ILE A 20 -1.00 -18.52 -4.89
CA ILE A 20 -0.57 -19.88 -4.54
C ILE A 20 0.78 -20.21 -5.21
N ARG A 21 0.92 -19.88 -6.49
CA ARG A 21 2.17 -20.10 -7.24
C ARG A 21 3.35 -19.30 -6.65
N ALA A 22 3.12 -18.05 -6.25
CA ALA A 22 4.15 -17.19 -5.68
C ALA A 22 4.69 -17.70 -4.33
N ARG A 23 3.87 -18.45 -3.59
CA ARG A 23 4.24 -19.09 -2.31
C ARG A 23 5.14 -20.31 -2.50
N ARG A 24 5.03 -21.02 -3.64
CA ARG A 24 5.75 -22.28 -3.85
C ARG A 24 7.27 -22.08 -3.78
N GLY A 25 7.95 -22.93 -3.01
CA GLY A 25 9.40 -22.93 -2.86
C GLY A 25 9.98 -21.83 -1.98
N LYS A 26 9.15 -21.03 -1.29
CA LYS A 26 9.60 -19.97 -0.37
C LYS A 26 9.29 -20.34 1.07
N GLN A 27 10.25 -20.12 1.95
CA GLN A 27 10.01 -20.19 3.40
C GLN A 27 9.27 -18.91 3.81
N MET A 28 8.01 -19.05 4.21
CA MET A 28 7.14 -17.94 4.60
C MET A 28 7.41 -17.56 6.06
N ASN A 29 8.51 -16.85 6.32
CA ASN A 29 8.73 -16.17 7.59
C ASN A 29 7.99 -14.82 7.61
N LEU A 30 7.95 -14.15 8.76
CA LEU A 30 7.24 -12.90 8.95
C LEU A 30 7.75 -11.79 7.99
N GLU A 31 9.05 -11.72 7.78
CA GLU A 31 9.64 -10.75 6.85
C GLU A 31 9.26 -11.04 5.40
N GLN A 32 9.26 -12.31 4.99
CA GLN A 32 8.84 -12.71 3.64
C GLN A 32 7.36 -12.39 3.42
N TRP A 33 6.53 -12.61 4.44
CA TRP A 33 5.10 -12.32 4.36
C TRP A 33 4.82 -10.81 4.32
N ALA A 34 5.43 -10.02 5.21
CA ALA A 34 5.14 -8.60 5.34
C ALA A 34 5.79 -7.73 4.25
N THR A 35 7.01 -8.07 3.82
CA THR A 35 7.81 -7.21 2.94
C THR A 35 8.29 -7.91 1.66
N GLY A 36 7.84 -9.14 1.40
CA GLY A 36 8.33 -9.93 0.27
C GLY A 36 9.84 -10.23 0.34
N GLY A 37 10.41 -10.28 1.57
CA GLY A 37 11.84 -10.45 1.78
C GLY A 37 12.66 -9.27 1.24
N ARG A 38 12.06 -8.10 1.07
CA ARG A 38 12.67 -6.87 0.52
C ARG A 38 13.30 -7.08 -0.87
N SER A 39 12.76 -8.04 -1.64
CA SER A 39 13.29 -8.46 -2.94
C SER A 39 12.63 -7.76 -4.13
N PHE A 40 11.65 -6.89 -3.88
CA PHE A 40 10.95 -6.20 -4.96
C PHE A 40 11.81 -5.11 -5.57
N GLY A 41 11.97 -5.18 -6.91
CA GLY A 41 12.61 -4.12 -7.68
C GLY A 41 11.70 -2.89 -7.86
N THR A 42 12.28 -1.82 -8.37
CA THR A 42 11.62 -0.51 -8.53
C THR A 42 10.30 -0.60 -9.30
N LEU A 43 10.26 -1.38 -10.39
CA LEU A 43 9.04 -1.56 -11.18
C LEU A 43 7.91 -2.18 -10.36
N PHE A 44 8.21 -3.23 -9.58
CA PHE A 44 7.21 -3.89 -8.73
C PHE A 44 6.69 -2.97 -7.63
N VAL A 45 7.59 -2.23 -6.99
CA VAL A 45 7.19 -1.24 -5.97
C VAL A 45 6.32 -0.15 -6.58
N PHE A 46 6.68 0.34 -7.78
CA PHE A 46 5.86 1.32 -8.50
C PHE A 46 4.46 0.76 -8.82
N LEU A 47 4.36 -0.46 -9.35
CA LEU A 47 3.06 -1.07 -9.67
C LEU A 47 2.20 -1.31 -8.42
N LEU A 48 2.81 -1.75 -7.32
CA LEU A 48 2.09 -1.93 -6.05
C LEU A 48 1.59 -0.60 -5.50
N SER A 49 2.43 0.44 -5.50
CA SER A 49 2.03 1.78 -5.05
C SER A 49 0.96 2.41 -5.95
N ALA A 50 1.06 2.20 -7.26
CA ALA A 50 0.04 2.64 -8.20
C ALA A 50 -1.29 1.91 -7.94
N GLY A 51 -1.27 0.59 -7.72
CA GLY A 51 -2.47 -0.19 -7.40
C GLY A 51 -3.14 0.23 -6.09
N GLU A 52 -2.36 0.66 -5.11
CA GLU A 52 -2.87 1.20 -3.84
C GLU A 52 -3.58 2.55 -4.02
N ILE A 53 -3.02 3.43 -4.85
CA ILE A 53 -3.52 4.80 -5.03
C ILE A 53 -4.69 4.83 -6.01
N TYR A 54 -4.60 4.09 -7.12
CA TYR A 54 -5.63 4.06 -8.17
C TYR A 54 -6.76 3.08 -7.81
N THR A 55 -7.52 3.43 -6.79
CA THR A 55 -8.65 2.65 -6.29
C THR A 55 -9.93 2.90 -7.10
N THR A 56 -10.99 2.18 -6.76
CA THR A 56 -12.33 2.41 -7.30
C THR A 56 -12.79 3.86 -7.09
N PHE A 57 -12.42 4.48 -5.97
CA PHE A 57 -12.73 5.89 -5.74
C PHE A 57 -12.06 6.80 -6.77
N THR A 58 -10.82 6.56 -7.13
CA THR A 58 -10.10 7.38 -8.12
C THR A 58 -10.80 7.38 -9.48
N PHE A 59 -11.29 6.21 -9.93
CA PHE A 59 -11.90 6.08 -11.25
C PHE A 59 -13.40 6.44 -11.26
N LEU A 60 -14.17 5.98 -10.28
CA LEU A 60 -15.61 6.13 -10.23
C LEU A 60 -16.07 7.21 -9.25
N GLY A 61 -15.53 7.20 -8.02
CA GLY A 61 -15.90 8.15 -7.00
C GLY A 61 -15.44 9.57 -7.31
N GLY A 62 -14.20 9.74 -7.77
CA GLY A 62 -13.63 11.03 -8.13
C GLY A 62 -14.37 11.69 -9.30
N SER A 63 -14.67 10.92 -10.35
CA SER A 63 -15.44 11.41 -11.49
C SER A 63 -16.89 11.75 -11.12
N GLY A 64 -17.55 10.91 -10.30
CA GLY A 64 -18.87 11.18 -9.78
C GLY A 64 -18.92 12.45 -8.90
N TRP A 65 -17.91 12.65 -8.09
CA TRP A 65 -17.76 13.87 -7.29
C TRP A 65 -17.54 15.11 -8.15
N ALA A 66 -16.71 15.00 -9.20
CA ALA A 66 -16.49 16.09 -10.15
C ALA A 66 -17.79 16.50 -10.84
N TYR A 67 -18.59 15.52 -11.25
CA TYR A 67 -19.90 15.76 -11.85
C TYR A 67 -20.87 16.43 -10.88
N GLY A 68 -20.95 15.93 -9.64
CA GLY A 68 -21.94 16.42 -8.65
C GLY A 68 -21.53 17.67 -7.87
N LYS A 69 -20.23 17.92 -7.66
CA LYS A 69 -19.69 18.98 -6.80
C LYS A 69 -18.84 20.02 -7.56
N GLY A 70 -18.41 19.70 -8.77
CA GLY A 70 -17.61 20.61 -9.58
C GLY A 70 -16.24 20.92 -8.96
N GLY A 71 -15.91 22.21 -8.84
CA GLY A 71 -14.61 22.73 -8.41
C GLY A 71 -14.03 22.13 -7.14
N PRO A 72 -14.80 21.89 -6.06
CA PRO A 72 -14.27 21.26 -4.84
C PRO A 72 -13.55 19.93 -5.05
N THR A 73 -13.85 19.18 -6.11
CA THR A 73 -13.16 17.91 -6.42
C THR A 73 -11.69 18.08 -6.75
N LEU A 74 -11.26 19.29 -7.14
CA LEU A 74 -9.85 19.60 -7.40
C LEU A 74 -8.94 19.34 -6.20
N TYR A 75 -9.49 19.29 -4.96
CA TYR A 75 -8.70 18.95 -3.78
C TYR A 75 -7.96 17.61 -3.92
N ILE A 76 -8.54 16.65 -4.68
CA ILE A 76 -7.94 15.34 -4.92
C ILE A 76 -6.58 15.48 -5.61
N LEU A 77 -6.47 16.39 -6.59
CA LEU A 77 -5.22 16.67 -7.28
C LEU A 77 -4.21 17.34 -6.35
N TRP A 78 -4.67 18.28 -5.52
CA TRP A 78 -3.81 19.01 -4.61
C TRP A 78 -3.23 18.13 -3.52
N TYR A 79 -4.06 17.37 -2.79
CA TYR A 79 -3.54 16.53 -1.71
C TYR A 79 -2.67 15.38 -2.24
N GLY A 80 -3.04 14.79 -3.39
CA GLY A 80 -2.24 13.75 -4.02
C GLY A 80 -0.85 14.26 -4.42
N SER A 81 -0.78 15.37 -5.13
CA SER A 81 0.49 15.99 -5.52
C SER A 81 1.34 16.36 -4.32
N LEU A 82 0.75 16.95 -3.27
CA LEU A 82 1.45 17.30 -2.04
C LEU A 82 1.98 16.07 -1.32
N ALA A 83 1.20 15.00 -1.25
CA ALA A 83 1.64 13.73 -0.66
C ALA A 83 2.88 13.17 -1.38
N TYR A 84 2.93 13.21 -2.71
CA TYR A 84 4.10 12.77 -3.47
C TYR A 84 5.34 13.63 -3.22
N VAL A 85 5.18 14.96 -3.20
CA VAL A 85 6.27 15.88 -2.90
C VAL A 85 6.84 15.62 -1.50
N LEU A 86 5.97 15.52 -0.49
CA LEU A 86 6.39 15.21 0.87
C LEU A 86 7.05 13.82 0.97
N SER A 87 6.50 12.83 0.28
CA SER A 87 7.05 11.48 0.24
C SER A 87 8.45 11.43 -0.33
N TYR A 88 8.74 12.22 -1.36
CA TYR A 88 10.07 12.30 -1.96
C TYR A 88 11.14 12.70 -0.93
N TRP A 89 10.81 13.59 0.00
CA TRP A 89 11.72 14.04 1.05
C TRP A 89 11.77 13.11 2.26
N LEU A 90 10.63 12.60 2.69
CA LEU A 90 10.49 11.84 3.94
C LEU A 90 10.81 10.35 3.78
N LEU A 91 10.31 9.72 2.72
CA LEU A 91 10.41 8.26 2.58
C LEU A 91 11.86 7.74 2.49
N PRO A 92 12.82 8.39 1.82
CA PRO A 92 14.19 7.88 1.78
C PRO A 92 14.85 7.81 3.16
N ALA A 93 14.55 8.75 4.05
CA ALA A 93 15.08 8.76 5.41
C ALA A 93 14.43 7.66 6.26
N ILE A 94 13.10 7.53 6.19
CA ILE A 94 12.33 6.50 6.89
C ILE A 94 12.76 5.11 6.40
N TRP A 95 12.87 4.93 5.09
CA TRP A 95 13.27 3.65 4.50
C TRP A 95 14.68 3.21 4.92
N ARG A 96 15.66 4.12 4.92
CA ARG A 96 17.02 3.81 5.39
C ARG A 96 17.01 3.34 6.84
N TYR A 97 16.33 4.07 7.72
CA TYR A 97 16.19 3.72 9.12
C TYR A 97 15.49 2.36 9.31
N ALA A 98 14.38 2.13 8.60
CA ALA A 98 13.63 0.89 8.67
C ALA A 98 14.44 -0.31 8.13
N LYS A 99 15.26 -0.11 7.10
CA LYS A 99 16.14 -1.13 6.55
C LYS A 99 17.26 -1.51 7.51
N GLU A 100 17.91 -0.51 8.11
CA GLU A 100 19.00 -0.69 9.08
C GLU A 100 18.54 -1.47 10.32
N HIS A 101 17.35 -1.15 10.83
CA HIS A 101 16.79 -1.79 12.02
C HIS A 101 15.89 -2.98 11.71
N LYS A 102 15.77 -3.41 10.44
CA LYS A 102 14.93 -4.53 9.99
C LYS A 102 13.47 -4.43 10.42
N LEU A 103 12.92 -3.21 10.43
CA LEU A 103 11.54 -2.95 10.85
C LEU A 103 10.56 -3.47 9.79
N LEU A 104 9.43 -4.02 10.20
CA LEU A 104 8.44 -4.64 9.33
C LEU A 104 7.15 -3.83 9.21
N SER A 105 6.89 -2.97 10.18
CA SER A 105 5.64 -2.21 10.25
C SER A 105 5.88 -0.75 10.67
N GLN A 106 4.85 0.06 10.48
CA GLN A 106 4.84 1.44 10.94
C GLN A 106 4.92 1.52 12.48
N SER A 107 4.24 0.63 13.19
CA SER A 107 4.30 0.54 14.65
C SER A 107 5.69 0.20 15.16
N ASP A 108 6.42 -0.70 14.49
CA ASP A 108 7.81 -1.01 14.83
C ASP A 108 8.70 0.23 14.67
N PHE A 109 8.47 1.03 13.63
CA PHE A 109 9.21 2.26 13.42
C PHE A 109 9.05 3.23 14.59
N PHE A 110 7.82 3.48 15.02
CA PHE A 110 7.56 4.39 16.14
C PHE A 110 8.09 3.84 17.46
N ALA A 111 7.85 2.56 17.74
CA ALA A 111 8.35 1.91 18.95
C ALA A 111 9.88 2.01 19.05
N LYS A 112 10.58 1.72 17.94
CA LYS A 112 12.05 1.73 17.91
C LYS A 112 12.61 3.15 17.91
N LYS A 113 12.05 4.04 17.09
CA LYS A 113 12.54 5.43 16.95
C LYS A 113 12.46 6.22 18.22
N TYR A 114 11.37 6.04 18.98
CA TYR A 114 11.10 6.77 20.23
C TYR A 114 11.39 5.93 21.49
N ASN A 115 11.93 4.73 21.32
CA ASN A 115 12.21 3.79 22.41
C ASN A 115 11.01 3.59 23.35
N SER A 116 9.82 3.49 22.79
CA SER A 116 8.54 3.39 23.52
C SER A 116 7.64 2.30 22.94
N PRO A 117 7.59 1.11 23.55
CA PRO A 117 6.66 0.06 23.13
C PRO A 117 5.19 0.49 23.18
N ALA A 118 4.83 1.31 24.16
CA ALA A 118 3.47 1.84 24.29
C ALA A 118 3.05 2.68 23.07
N LEU A 119 3.98 3.47 22.51
CA LEU A 119 3.72 4.22 21.28
C LEU A 119 3.50 3.30 20.09
N GLY A 120 4.23 2.20 20.00
CA GLY A 120 4.02 1.17 18.98
C GLY A 120 2.62 0.56 19.04
N VAL A 121 2.16 0.22 20.26
CA VAL A 121 0.80 -0.31 20.48
C VAL A 121 -0.25 0.74 20.07
N LEU A 122 -0.07 1.99 20.49
CA LEU A 122 -0.99 3.08 20.13
C LEU A 122 -1.10 3.25 18.61
N VAL A 123 0.03 3.26 17.90
CA VAL A 123 0.07 3.36 16.43
C VAL A 123 -0.60 2.15 15.77
N SER A 124 -0.45 0.95 16.33
CA SER A 124 -1.14 -0.25 15.83
C SER A 124 -2.66 -0.13 15.97
N ILE A 125 -3.16 0.40 17.08
CA ILE A 125 -4.60 0.58 17.32
C ILE A 125 -5.19 1.63 16.38
N ILE A 126 -4.46 2.73 16.12
CA ILE A 126 -4.90 3.79 15.21
C ILE A 126 -4.89 3.34 13.74
N GLY A 127 -3.99 2.39 13.39
CA GLY A 127 -3.81 1.89 12.02
C GLY A 127 -4.75 0.74 11.63
N ILE A 128 -5.60 0.26 12.53
CA ILE A 128 -6.63 -0.75 12.27
C ILE A 128 -7.92 -0.05 11.82
#